data_dd09d383c5a069887af1727a2b8bb574
#
_entry.id   dd09d383c5a069887af1727a2b8bb574
#
_cell.length_a   1.000
_cell.length_b   1.000
_cell.length_c   1.000
_cell.angle_alpha   90.00
_cell.angle_beta   90.00
_cell.angle_gamma   90.00
#
_symmetry.space_group_name_H-M   'P 1'
#
loop_
_entity.id
_entity.type
_entity.pdbx_description
1 polymer ?
#
loop_
_entity_poly.entity_id
_entity_poly.type
_entity_poly.pdbx_seq_one_letter_code
_entity_poly.pdbx_strand_id
1 'polypeptide(L)'
;MLYLKKYTQQDLWFKKQMNEDEKTMSYNAGYNIDACWYNNEKGTIIKSDAGYLSWLENWNSGEDRGVWIIVRKSDNAFIGEVCYHKEFTPSGYDLGIVIKHEYRGKGYAKTAMKLLLNEVYKAGIKRVNHSVPRQRESAIKTDLGVGFKEVRSYFCEKFDGEEEVVVLEIKLEKGMFTIA
;
A
#
# COMPACT_ATOMS: atom_id res chain seq x y z
N MET A 1 -17.01 7.08 -6.94
CA MET A 1 -15.79 7.86 -7.22
C MET A 1 -14.92 7.89 -5.96
N LEU A 2 -13.58 7.86 -6.11
CA LEU A 2 -12.61 7.94 -5.00
C LEU A 2 -11.80 9.23 -5.07
N TYR A 3 -11.19 9.61 -3.95
CA TYR A 3 -10.12 10.60 -3.88
C TYR A 3 -9.11 10.21 -2.81
N LEU A 4 -7.92 10.80 -2.86
CA LEU A 4 -6.86 10.60 -1.86
C LEU A 4 -6.82 11.78 -0.91
N LYS A 5 -6.80 11.50 0.40
CA LYS A 5 -6.68 12.47 1.50
C LYS A 5 -5.36 12.24 2.21
N LYS A 6 -4.52 13.27 2.35
CA LYS A 6 -3.33 13.21 3.22
C LYS A 6 -3.75 12.93 4.66
N TYR A 7 -2.96 12.10 5.35
CA TYR A 7 -3.16 11.87 6.78
C TYR A 7 -2.88 13.14 7.58
N THR A 8 -3.72 13.37 8.57
CA THR A 8 -3.52 14.33 9.67
C THR A 8 -3.54 13.59 10.99
N GLN A 9 -3.15 14.25 12.08
CA GLN A 9 -3.23 13.67 13.41
C GLN A 9 -4.65 13.20 13.78
N GLN A 10 -5.68 13.93 13.30
CA GLN A 10 -7.08 13.59 13.53
C GLN A 10 -7.52 12.29 12.83
N ASP A 11 -6.74 11.78 11.86
CA ASP A 11 -7.06 10.58 11.10
C ASP A 11 -6.35 9.33 11.64
N LEU A 12 -5.52 9.45 12.68
CA LEU A 12 -4.73 8.32 13.21
C LEU A 12 -5.59 7.19 13.77
N TRP A 13 -6.81 7.48 14.21
CA TRP A 13 -7.78 6.45 14.58
C TRP A 13 -8.03 5.45 13.44
N PHE A 14 -8.06 5.94 12.19
CA PHE A 14 -8.27 5.08 11.03
C PHE A 14 -7.05 4.20 10.76
N LYS A 15 -5.84 4.76 10.87
CA LYS A 15 -4.60 3.98 10.75
C LYS A 15 -4.54 2.88 11.80
N LYS A 16 -4.87 3.20 13.04
CA LYS A 16 -4.96 2.26 14.15
C LYS A 16 -5.97 1.16 13.84
N GLN A 17 -7.20 1.52 13.48
CA GLN A 17 -8.25 0.57 13.13
C GLN A 17 -7.81 -0.39 12.01
N MET A 18 -7.18 0.11 10.94
CA MET A 18 -6.68 -0.73 9.86
C MET A 18 -5.60 -1.69 10.32
N ASN A 19 -4.63 -1.20 11.07
CA ASN A 19 -3.49 -1.98 11.54
C ASN A 19 -3.88 -3.09 12.53
N GLU A 20 -4.91 -2.88 13.34
CA GLU A 20 -5.41 -3.82 14.36
C GLU A 20 -6.45 -4.81 13.80
N ASP A 21 -7.00 -4.57 12.61
CA ASP A 21 -7.99 -5.45 11.98
C ASP A 21 -7.31 -6.65 11.29
N GLU A 22 -7.42 -7.83 11.90
CA GLU A 22 -6.83 -9.08 11.42
C GLU A 22 -7.23 -9.40 9.97
N LYS A 23 -8.48 -9.17 9.60
CA LYS A 23 -8.96 -9.46 8.23
C LYS A 23 -8.34 -8.52 7.21
N THR A 24 -8.15 -7.27 7.57
CA THR A 24 -7.47 -6.28 6.71
C THR A 24 -5.97 -6.57 6.62
N MET A 25 -5.33 -6.92 7.74
CA MET A 25 -3.88 -7.11 7.83
C MET A 25 -3.40 -8.54 7.54
N SER A 26 -4.29 -9.48 7.25
CA SER A 26 -3.95 -10.89 7.01
C SER A 26 -2.85 -11.12 5.95
N TYR A 27 -2.62 -10.17 5.06
CA TYR A 27 -1.55 -10.25 4.06
C TYR A 27 -0.14 -10.16 4.67
N ASN A 28 -0.01 -9.62 5.87
CA ASN A 28 1.24 -9.55 6.63
C ASN A 28 1.49 -10.80 7.48
N ALA A 29 0.53 -11.71 7.62
CA ALA A 29 0.69 -12.89 8.47
C ALA A 29 1.76 -13.84 7.96
N GLY A 30 2.45 -14.52 8.89
CA GLY A 30 3.43 -15.56 8.61
C GLY A 30 4.87 -15.09 8.45
N TYR A 31 5.14 -13.78 8.46
CA TYR A 31 6.52 -13.27 8.45
C TYR A 31 7.13 -13.31 9.85
N ASN A 32 8.43 -13.54 9.92
CA ASN A 32 9.18 -13.56 11.18
C ASN A 32 9.80 -12.17 11.44
N ILE A 33 8.98 -11.26 11.98
CA ILE A 33 9.40 -9.88 12.28
C ILE A 33 9.64 -9.76 13.79
N ASP A 34 10.88 -9.47 14.16
CA ASP A 34 11.27 -9.23 15.57
C ASP A 34 10.95 -7.79 15.97
N ALA A 35 9.67 -7.55 16.25
CA ALA A 35 9.20 -6.26 16.73
C ALA A 35 7.99 -6.44 17.66
N CYS A 36 8.06 -5.91 18.86
CA CYS A 36 7.03 -6.08 19.89
C CYS A 36 5.65 -5.50 19.52
N TRP A 37 5.61 -4.63 18.53
CA TRP A 37 4.38 -4.03 18.00
C TRP A 37 3.78 -4.81 16.81
N TYR A 38 4.41 -5.92 16.40
CA TYR A 38 3.97 -6.73 15.27
C TYR A 38 3.51 -8.12 15.73
N ASN A 39 2.33 -8.55 15.31
CA ASN A 39 1.85 -9.90 15.54
C ASN A 39 2.11 -10.77 14.30
N ASN A 40 3.08 -11.65 14.39
CA ASN A 40 3.52 -12.49 13.28
C ASN A 40 2.45 -13.49 12.80
N GLU A 41 1.59 -13.98 13.67
CA GLU A 41 0.51 -14.93 13.31
C GLU A 41 -0.66 -14.25 12.57
N LYS A 42 -1.00 -13.03 12.99
CA LYS A 42 -2.17 -12.29 12.49
C LYS A 42 -1.81 -11.21 11.47
N GLY A 43 -0.55 -10.82 11.40
CA GLY A 43 -0.07 -9.71 10.58
C GLY A 43 -0.46 -8.33 11.11
N THR A 44 -1.10 -8.25 12.29
CA THR A 44 -1.56 -7.00 12.89
C THR A 44 -0.42 -6.18 13.48
N ILE A 45 -0.61 -4.87 13.50
CA ILE A 45 0.36 -3.90 14.01
C ILE A 45 -0.30 -3.12 15.14
N ILE A 46 0.24 -3.23 16.36
CA ILE A 46 -0.29 -2.56 17.55
C ILE A 46 0.76 -1.59 18.08
N LYS A 47 0.51 -0.32 17.95
CA LYS A 47 1.40 0.76 18.43
C LYS A 47 0.70 1.62 19.48
N SER A 48 1.50 2.25 20.35
CA SER A 48 1.00 3.32 21.22
C SER A 48 0.58 4.55 20.39
N ASP A 49 -0.20 5.45 20.99
CA ASP A 49 -0.58 6.71 20.32
C ASP A 49 0.65 7.53 19.92
N ALA A 50 1.69 7.57 20.77
CA ALA A 50 2.99 8.18 20.44
C ALA A 50 3.66 7.49 19.24
N GLY A 51 3.54 6.17 19.13
CA GLY A 51 4.06 5.40 17.99
C GLY A 51 3.35 5.72 16.69
N TYR A 52 2.04 5.98 16.72
CA TYR A 52 1.29 6.44 15.54
C TYR A 52 1.62 7.89 15.17
N LEU A 53 1.84 8.77 16.15
CA LEU A 53 2.31 10.15 15.89
C LEU A 53 3.68 10.14 15.22
N SER A 54 4.64 9.39 15.76
CA SER A 54 5.97 9.25 15.16
C SER A 54 5.92 8.65 13.75
N TRP A 55 5.02 7.69 13.50
CA TRP A 55 4.77 7.16 12.16
C TRP A 55 4.30 8.27 11.21
N LEU A 56 3.33 9.10 11.63
CA LEU A 56 2.80 10.20 10.81
C LEU A 56 3.88 11.25 10.50
N GLU A 57 4.67 11.64 11.50
CA GLU A 57 5.78 12.58 11.33
C GLU A 57 6.80 12.04 10.32
N ASN A 58 7.18 10.78 10.43
CA ASN A 58 8.12 10.13 9.50
C ASN A 58 7.59 10.14 8.06
N TRP A 59 6.29 9.86 7.86
CA TRP A 59 5.69 9.86 6.52
C TRP A 59 5.47 11.26 5.94
N ASN A 60 5.28 12.26 6.77
CA ASN A 60 5.08 13.65 6.34
C ASN A 60 6.39 14.43 6.13
N SER A 61 7.48 14.04 6.79
CA SER A 61 8.78 14.72 6.70
C SER A 61 9.67 14.19 5.57
N GLY A 62 9.37 13.00 5.02
CA GLY A 62 10.18 12.38 3.97
C GLY A 62 9.82 12.91 2.58
N GLU A 63 10.82 13.40 1.82
CA GLU A 63 10.66 13.75 0.41
C GLU A 63 10.57 12.51 -0.50
N ASP A 64 11.03 11.37 -0.01
CA ASP A 64 11.13 10.09 -0.72
C ASP A 64 9.95 9.15 -0.46
N ARG A 65 8.86 9.66 0.14
CA ARG A 65 7.68 8.88 0.50
C ARG A 65 6.40 9.70 0.54
N GLY A 66 5.28 9.02 0.46
CA GLY A 66 3.98 9.65 0.62
C GLY A 66 2.91 8.63 0.96
N VAL A 67 1.97 9.00 1.82
CA VAL A 67 0.86 8.15 2.24
C VAL A 67 -0.45 8.92 2.21
N TRP A 68 -1.53 8.24 1.79
CA TRP A 68 -2.86 8.81 1.69
C TRP A 68 -3.93 7.81 2.10
N ILE A 69 -4.99 8.33 2.69
CA ILE A 69 -6.24 7.62 2.90
C ILE A 69 -6.99 7.60 1.57
N ILE A 70 -7.55 6.45 1.24
CA ILE A 70 -8.49 6.30 0.13
C ILE A 70 -9.89 6.62 0.66
N VAL A 71 -10.52 7.66 0.10
CA VAL A 71 -11.84 8.11 0.54
C VAL A 71 -12.87 7.90 -0.57
N ARG A 72 -14.03 7.34 -0.21
CA ARG A 72 -15.18 7.20 -1.11
C ARG A 72 -16.04 8.47 -1.09
N LYS A 73 -16.20 9.10 -2.26
CA LYS A 73 -16.88 10.42 -2.36
C LYS A 73 -18.37 10.40 -1.98
N SER A 74 -19.05 9.27 -2.12
CA SER A 74 -20.51 9.21 -1.89
C SER A 74 -20.92 9.43 -0.44
N ASP A 75 -20.06 9.08 0.49
CA ASP A 75 -20.34 9.05 1.95
C ASP A 75 -19.14 9.45 2.81
N ASN A 76 -18.05 9.89 2.18
CA ASN A 76 -16.78 10.21 2.83
C ASN A 76 -16.18 9.05 3.65
N ALA A 77 -16.55 7.80 3.36
CA ALA A 77 -15.99 6.65 4.05
C ALA A 77 -14.51 6.46 3.72
N PHE A 78 -13.70 6.22 4.76
CA PHE A 78 -12.30 5.82 4.64
C PHE A 78 -12.27 4.32 4.35
N ILE A 79 -11.78 3.93 3.18
CA ILE A 79 -11.86 2.55 2.69
C ILE A 79 -10.52 1.83 2.60
N GLY A 80 -9.43 2.54 2.83
CA GLY A 80 -8.08 1.98 2.77
C GLY A 80 -7.00 3.05 2.73
N GLU A 81 -5.79 2.64 2.43
CA GLU A 81 -4.66 3.54 2.23
C GLU A 81 -3.82 3.15 1.03
N VAL A 82 -3.09 4.12 0.50
CA VAL A 82 -2.05 3.93 -0.51
C VAL A 82 -0.80 4.70 -0.10
N CYS A 83 0.36 4.17 -0.47
CA CYS A 83 1.62 4.84 -0.21
C CYS A 83 2.65 4.55 -1.32
N TYR A 84 3.68 5.36 -1.38
CA TYR A 84 4.95 5.03 -2.01
C TYR A 84 6.10 5.38 -1.07
N HIS A 85 7.20 4.68 -1.19
CA HIS A 85 8.42 4.98 -0.47
C HIS A 85 9.64 4.50 -1.25
N LYS A 86 10.79 5.11 -0.93
CA LYS A 86 12.07 4.68 -1.48
C LYS A 86 12.42 3.29 -0.93
N GLU A 87 12.86 2.41 -1.82
CA GLU A 87 13.19 1.02 -1.49
C GLU A 87 14.32 0.52 -2.38
N PHE A 88 15.02 -0.54 -1.97
CA PHE A 88 16.02 -1.24 -2.79
C PHE A 88 15.36 -2.09 -3.88
N THR A 89 14.59 -1.44 -4.75
CA THR A 89 13.96 -2.03 -5.92
C THR A 89 14.63 -1.54 -7.20
N PRO A 90 14.41 -2.18 -8.37
CA PRO A 90 15.00 -1.71 -9.63
C PRO A 90 14.64 -0.27 -10.01
N SER A 91 13.47 0.21 -9.59
CA SER A 91 13.05 1.60 -9.81
C SER A 91 13.50 2.56 -8.70
N GLY A 92 13.96 2.03 -7.56
CA GLY A 92 14.27 2.79 -6.35
C GLY A 92 13.04 3.19 -5.52
N TYR A 93 11.81 2.81 -5.93
CA TYR A 93 10.56 3.11 -5.22
C TYR A 93 9.61 1.93 -5.28
N ASP A 94 8.97 1.62 -4.17
CA ASP A 94 7.90 0.64 -4.10
C ASP A 94 6.58 1.27 -3.64
N LEU A 95 5.48 0.63 -4.04
CA LEU A 95 4.13 1.07 -3.73
C LEU A 95 3.50 0.16 -2.67
N GLY A 96 2.57 0.72 -1.91
CA GLY A 96 1.70 -0.04 -1.04
C GLY A 96 0.25 0.34 -1.27
N ILE A 97 -0.63 -0.66 -1.25
CA ILE A 97 -2.07 -0.47 -1.27
C ILE A 97 -2.75 -1.45 -0.34
N VAL A 98 -3.54 -0.94 0.59
CA VAL A 98 -4.34 -1.72 1.51
C VAL A 98 -5.78 -1.25 1.44
N ILE A 99 -6.69 -2.15 1.04
CA ILE A 99 -8.14 -1.92 1.10
C ILE A 99 -8.66 -2.66 2.33
N LYS A 100 -9.43 -1.99 3.20
CA LYS A 100 -10.11 -2.64 4.32
C LYS A 100 -10.93 -3.83 3.80
N HIS A 101 -10.93 -4.93 4.55
CA HIS A 101 -11.49 -6.20 4.09
C HIS A 101 -12.96 -6.06 3.62
N GLU A 102 -13.78 -5.27 4.29
CA GLU A 102 -15.20 -5.04 3.97
C GLU A 102 -15.45 -4.29 2.65
N TYR A 103 -14.40 -3.65 2.12
CA TYR A 103 -14.46 -2.92 0.84
C TYR A 103 -13.77 -3.65 -0.31
N ARG A 104 -13.16 -4.83 -0.05
CA ARG A 104 -12.52 -5.63 -1.11
C ARG A 104 -13.56 -6.19 -2.10
N GLY A 105 -13.09 -6.59 -3.28
CA GLY A 105 -13.94 -7.17 -4.33
C GLY A 105 -14.85 -6.18 -5.07
N LYS A 106 -14.79 -4.88 -4.75
CA LYS A 106 -15.63 -3.82 -5.32
C LYS A 106 -14.92 -2.95 -6.37
N GLY A 107 -13.74 -3.36 -6.83
CA GLY A 107 -12.97 -2.65 -7.87
C GLY A 107 -12.23 -1.39 -7.40
N TYR A 108 -12.24 -1.07 -6.11
CA TYR A 108 -11.61 0.15 -5.59
C TYR A 108 -10.10 0.20 -5.75
N ALA A 109 -9.42 -0.95 -5.65
CA ALA A 109 -7.95 -1.03 -5.73
C ALA A 109 -7.42 -0.45 -7.05
N LYS A 110 -8.04 -0.79 -8.19
CA LYS A 110 -7.62 -0.28 -9.51
C LYS A 110 -7.72 1.25 -9.61
N THR A 111 -8.80 1.83 -9.11
CA THR A 111 -8.98 3.30 -9.11
C THR A 111 -8.00 3.96 -8.14
N ALA A 112 -7.82 3.42 -6.93
CA ALA A 112 -6.89 3.93 -5.94
C ALA A 112 -5.43 3.88 -6.43
N MET A 113 -5.04 2.80 -7.11
CA MET A 113 -3.71 2.67 -7.72
C MET A 113 -3.48 3.77 -8.76
N LYS A 114 -4.43 4.03 -9.65
CA LYS A 114 -4.30 5.12 -10.64
C LYS A 114 -4.17 6.51 -9.99
N LEU A 115 -4.91 6.76 -8.91
CA LEU A 115 -4.80 7.99 -8.13
C LEU A 115 -3.41 8.12 -7.52
N LEU A 116 -2.90 7.04 -6.90
CA LEU A 116 -1.54 7.01 -6.34
C LEU A 116 -0.48 7.29 -7.40
N LEU A 117 -0.55 6.65 -8.55
CA LEU A 117 0.41 6.83 -9.64
C LEU A 117 0.45 8.28 -10.15
N ASN A 118 -0.67 9.01 -10.10
CA ASN A 118 -0.67 10.45 -10.37
C ASN A 118 0.10 11.24 -9.32
N GLU A 119 -0.04 10.91 -8.03
CA GLU A 119 0.72 11.57 -6.96
C GLU A 119 2.23 11.25 -7.07
N VAL A 120 2.57 10.01 -7.37
CA VAL A 120 3.95 9.57 -7.65
C VAL A 120 4.56 10.35 -8.83
N TYR A 121 3.80 10.49 -9.92
CA TYR A 121 4.27 11.27 -11.08
C TYR A 121 4.48 12.75 -10.75
N LYS A 122 3.57 13.36 -9.95
CA LYS A 122 3.72 14.75 -9.45
C LYS A 122 4.95 14.94 -8.58
N ALA A 123 5.35 13.92 -7.82
CA ALA A 123 6.59 13.89 -7.04
C ALA A 123 7.86 13.75 -7.92
N GLY A 124 7.72 13.71 -9.26
CA GLY A 124 8.85 13.62 -10.19
C GLY A 124 9.34 12.20 -10.47
N ILE A 125 8.74 11.20 -9.84
CA ILE A 125 9.11 9.79 -9.99
C ILE A 125 8.53 9.27 -11.31
N LYS A 126 9.39 8.66 -12.15
CA LYS A 126 9.02 8.19 -13.49
C LYS A 126 8.88 6.69 -13.60
N ARG A 127 9.27 5.96 -12.58
CA ARG A 127 9.20 4.49 -12.57
C ARG A 127 9.06 4.00 -11.13
N VAL A 128 8.13 3.07 -10.92
CA VAL A 128 7.88 2.48 -9.60
C VAL A 128 7.63 0.99 -9.71
N ASN A 129 7.89 0.29 -8.62
CA ASN A 129 7.56 -1.12 -8.44
C ASN A 129 6.37 -1.30 -7.49
N HIS A 130 5.77 -2.47 -7.56
CA HIS A 130 4.87 -3.01 -6.55
C HIS A 130 5.23 -4.47 -6.34
N SER A 131 5.64 -4.80 -5.12
CA SER A 131 6.06 -6.15 -4.72
C SER A 131 4.86 -6.88 -4.13
N VAL A 132 4.45 -7.98 -4.77
CA VAL A 132 3.20 -8.69 -4.43
C VAL A 132 3.46 -10.20 -4.32
N PRO A 133 3.06 -10.86 -3.23
CA PRO A 133 3.08 -12.32 -3.15
C PRO A 133 2.36 -12.99 -4.33
N ARG A 134 2.99 -14.00 -4.93
CA ARG A 134 2.47 -14.71 -6.13
C ARG A 134 1.06 -15.26 -5.92
N GLN A 135 0.76 -15.75 -4.74
CA GLN A 135 -0.57 -16.27 -4.38
C GLN A 135 -1.67 -15.21 -4.32
N ARG A 136 -1.32 -13.91 -4.32
CA ARG A 136 -2.30 -12.81 -4.33
C ARG A 136 -2.71 -12.43 -5.75
N GLU A 137 -3.21 -13.40 -6.49
CA GLU A 137 -3.55 -13.27 -7.92
C GLU A 137 -4.45 -12.07 -8.23
N SER A 138 -5.40 -11.74 -7.35
CA SER A 138 -6.30 -10.61 -7.55
C SER A 138 -5.59 -9.26 -7.51
N ALA A 139 -4.54 -9.13 -6.68
CA ALA A 139 -3.70 -7.94 -6.64
C ALA A 139 -2.85 -7.86 -7.92
N ILE A 140 -2.18 -8.95 -8.31
CA ILE A 140 -1.39 -9.02 -9.55
C ILE A 140 -2.27 -8.69 -10.78
N LYS A 141 -3.48 -9.26 -10.88
CA LYS A 141 -4.44 -8.93 -11.96
C LYS A 141 -4.83 -7.45 -11.96
N THR A 142 -4.95 -6.84 -10.78
CA THR A 142 -5.23 -5.40 -10.67
C THR A 142 -4.09 -4.58 -11.22
N ASP A 143 -2.85 -4.89 -10.86
CA ASP A 143 -1.66 -4.17 -11.29
C ASP A 143 -1.43 -4.33 -12.80
N LEU A 144 -1.50 -5.56 -13.33
CA LEU A 144 -1.44 -5.81 -14.77
C LEU A 144 -2.53 -5.03 -15.52
N GLY A 145 -3.76 -4.97 -14.97
CA GLY A 145 -4.87 -4.19 -15.52
C GLY A 145 -4.71 -2.67 -15.43
N VAL A 146 -3.75 -2.17 -14.64
CA VAL A 146 -3.34 -0.75 -14.60
C VAL A 146 -2.22 -0.46 -15.59
N GLY A 147 -1.45 -1.48 -15.99
CA GLY A 147 -0.37 -1.36 -16.96
C GLY A 147 1.02 -1.74 -16.42
N PHE A 148 1.09 -2.28 -15.21
CA PHE A 148 2.33 -2.86 -14.69
C PHE A 148 2.74 -4.09 -15.50
N LYS A 149 4.03 -4.41 -15.46
CA LYS A 149 4.61 -5.61 -16.05
C LYS A 149 5.46 -6.32 -15.01
N GLU A 150 5.37 -7.63 -14.94
CA GLU A 150 6.27 -8.44 -14.11
C GLU A 150 7.70 -8.32 -14.65
N VAL A 151 8.66 -8.00 -13.78
CA VAL A 151 10.06 -7.80 -14.15
C VAL A 151 11.00 -8.78 -13.47
N ARG A 152 10.64 -9.29 -12.29
CA ARG A 152 11.38 -10.33 -11.56
C ARG A 152 10.52 -10.94 -10.47
N SER A 153 11.00 -12.01 -9.85
CA SER A 153 10.50 -12.52 -8.56
C SER A 153 11.66 -12.86 -7.63
N TYR A 154 11.35 -13.04 -6.37
CA TYR A 154 12.26 -13.49 -5.32
C TYR A 154 11.47 -14.26 -4.25
N PHE A 155 12.17 -15.01 -3.40
CA PHE A 155 11.56 -15.73 -2.30
C PHE A 155 11.82 -15.02 -0.98
N CYS A 156 10.79 -14.97 -0.13
CA CYS A 156 10.85 -14.51 1.25
C CYS A 156 10.60 -15.68 2.20
N GLU A 157 11.32 -15.72 3.29
CA GLU A 157 11.08 -16.69 4.38
C GLU A 157 9.81 -16.35 5.15
N LYS A 158 9.02 -17.38 5.44
CA LYS A 158 7.87 -17.38 6.33
C LYS A 158 8.00 -18.51 7.37
N PHE A 159 7.14 -18.54 8.38
CA PHE A 159 7.14 -19.61 9.40
C PHE A 159 6.97 -21.01 8.83
N ASP A 160 6.19 -21.16 7.76
CA ASP A 160 5.79 -22.42 7.14
C ASP A 160 6.49 -22.70 5.81
N GLY A 161 7.54 -21.95 5.49
CA GLY A 161 8.31 -22.14 4.27
C GLY A 161 8.69 -20.84 3.58
N GLU A 162 8.74 -20.87 2.25
CA GLU A 162 9.07 -19.70 1.43
C GLU A 162 7.84 -19.23 0.65
N GLU A 163 7.73 -17.92 0.49
CA GLU A 163 6.71 -17.28 -0.34
C GLU A 163 7.37 -16.59 -1.53
N GLU A 164 6.93 -16.91 -2.75
CA GLU A 164 7.37 -16.19 -3.93
C GLU A 164 6.70 -14.82 -4.01
N VAL A 165 7.51 -13.77 -4.12
CA VAL A 165 7.08 -12.38 -4.33
C VAL A 165 7.42 -11.95 -5.74
N VAL A 166 6.41 -11.46 -6.46
CA VAL A 166 6.56 -10.90 -7.81
C VAL A 166 6.81 -9.41 -7.69
N VAL A 167 7.77 -8.90 -8.44
CA VAL A 167 8.00 -7.46 -8.60
C VAL A 167 7.40 -7.03 -9.92
N LEU A 168 6.39 -6.18 -9.83
CA LEU A 168 5.71 -5.56 -10.96
C LEU A 168 6.22 -4.12 -11.12
N GLU A 169 6.50 -3.68 -12.35
CA GLU A 169 7.03 -2.34 -12.64
C GLU A 169 6.13 -1.61 -13.63
N ILE A 170 6.00 -0.28 -13.43
CA ILE A 170 5.37 0.60 -14.40
C ILE A 170 6.23 1.85 -14.63
N LYS A 171 6.31 2.28 -15.91
CA LYS A 171 6.85 3.60 -16.29
C LYS A 171 5.71 4.58 -16.38
N LEU A 172 5.92 5.78 -15.83
CA LEU A 172 4.92 6.82 -15.74
C LEU A 172 5.17 7.91 -16.79
N GLU A 173 4.13 8.26 -17.53
CA GLU A 173 4.15 9.31 -18.54
C GLU A 173 3.08 10.37 -18.25
N LYS A 174 3.26 11.56 -18.81
CA LYS A 174 2.33 12.67 -18.62
C LYS A 174 0.92 12.31 -19.13
N GLY A 175 -0.08 12.48 -18.29
CA GLY A 175 -1.48 12.26 -18.67
C GLY A 175 -1.93 10.80 -18.68
N MET A 176 -1.07 9.84 -18.30
CA MET A 176 -1.37 8.40 -18.36
C MET A 176 -2.62 8.00 -17.56
N PHE A 177 -2.90 8.69 -16.45
CA PHE A 177 -4.04 8.40 -15.56
C PHE A 177 -4.92 9.64 -15.36
N THR A 178 -5.39 10.25 -16.47
CA THR A 178 -6.40 11.30 -16.37
C THR A 178 -7.68 10.69 -15.80
N ILE A 179 -8.03 11.07 -14.58
CA ILE A 179 -9.28 10.66 -13.92
C ILE A 179 -10.30 11.74 -14.25
N ALA A 180 -11.24 11.37 -15.10
CA ALA A 180 -12.39 12.22 -15.44
C ALA A 180 -13.31 12.43 -14.23
#